data_b099ed7520399582bc90997ee3b7f71a
#
_entry.id   b099ed7520399582bc90997ee3b7f71a
#
_cell.length_a   1.000
_cell.length_b   1.000
_cell.length_c   1.000
_cell.angle_alpha   90.00
_cell.angle_beta   90.00
_cell.angle_gamma   90.00
#
_symmetry.space_group_name_H-M   'P 1'
#
loop_
_entity.id
_entity.type
_entity.pdbx_description
1 polymer ?
#
loop_
_entity_poly.entity_id
_entity_poly.type
_entity_poly.pdbx_seq_one_letter_code
_entity_poly.pdbx_strand_id
1 'polypeptide(L)'
;MTKYKSIRNGICATIMAVTPILLSAQIVKHDRLLSFESAEVPSFISGTNSGLSISDQHYKDGTHSLQWKFQPGSSITIDKDLKFEKKDPTGVDKYLSVFVVWIYNEKPIAQTMQFEFLKDGKVCTSFPFGLNFHGWRAAWVSYERDMQGTPEEGMNKIRITAPDVPGEIF
;
A
#
# COMPACT_ATOMS: atom_id res chain seq x y z
N MET A 1 -46.45 -53.25 57.21
CA MET A 1 -45.89 -51.89 57.33
C MET A 1 -44.57 -51.83 56.56
N THR A 2 -44.60 -51.33 55.32
CA THR A 2 -43.44 -51.34 54.41
C THR A 2 -43.03 -49.90 54.22
N LYS A 3 -41.80 -49.53 54.66
CA LYS A 3 -41.27 -48.16 54.56
C LYS A 3 -40.67 -47.96 53.17
N TYR A 4 -41.23 -47.05 52.39
CA TYR A 4 -40.63 -46.58 51.14
C TYR A 4 -39.46 -45.62 51.42
N LYS A 5 -38.26 -45.96 50.92
CA LYS A 5 -37.12 -45.03 50.87
C LYS A 5 -37.18 -44.24 49.58
N SER A 6 -37.35 -42.93 49.69
CA SER A 6 -37.24 -41.98 48.58
C SER A 6 -35.76 -41.76 48.20
N ILE A 7 -35.37 -42.10 46.99
CA ILE A 7 -34.05 -41.79 46.42
C ILE A 7 -34.19 -40.42 45.71
N ARG A 8 -33.59 -39.40 46.28
CA ARG A 8 -33.45 -38.09 45.59
C ARG A 8 -32.28 -38.17 44.64
N ASN A 9 -32.54 -38.23 43.33
CA ASN A 9 -31.55 -38.10 42.30
C ASN A 9 -31.15 -36.60 42.18
N GLY A 10 -29.94 -36.26 42.62
CA GLY A 10 -29.33 -34.97 42.41
C GLY A 10 -28.80 -34.93 40.98
N ILE A 11 -29.42 -34.12 40.14
CA ILE A 11 -28.89 -33.79 38.83
C ILE A 11 -27.78 -32.73 39.03
N CYS A 12 -26.53 -33.16 38.86
CA CYS A 12 -25.39 -32.26 38.85
C CYS A 12 -25.30 -31.63 37.45
N ALA A 13 -25.79 -30.39 37.29
CA ALA A 13 -25.68 -29.66 36.06
C ALA A 13 -24.25 -29.05 35.99
N THR A 14 -23.40 -29.65 35.19
CA THR A 14 -22.07 -29.10 34.87
C THR A 14 -22.28 -27.91 33.85
N ILE A 15 -22.19 -26.70 34.34
CA ILE A 15 -22.18 -25.50 33.49
C ILE A 15 -20.79 -25.42 32.87
N MET A 16 -20.67 -25.79 31.59
CA MET A 16 -19.49 -25.44 30.80
C MET A 16 -19.49 -23.93 30.51
N ALA A 17 -18.59 -23.21 31.17
CA ALA A 17 -18.30 -21.82 30.85
C ALA A 17 -17.56 -21.78 29.50
N VAL A 18 -18.27 -21.43 28.43
CA VAL A 18 -17.66 -21.11 27.14
C VAL A 18 -17.04 -19.72 27.26
N THR A 19 -15.73 -19.65 27.50
CA THR A 19 -14.99 -18.40 27.41
C THR A 19 -14.92 -17.98 25.94
N PRO A 20 -15.44 -16.80 25.55
CA PRO A 20 -15.27 -16.31 24.20
C PRO A 20 -13.77 -16.04 23.97
N ILE A 21 -13.15 -16.77 23.05
CA ILE A 21 -11.82 -16.43 22.54
C ILE A 21 -12.02 -15.18 21.71
N LEU A 22 -11.68 -14.03 22.27
CA LEU A 22 -11.56 -12.78 21.51
C LEU A 22 -10.35 -12.95 20.58
N LEU A 23 -10.63 -13.35 19.34
CA LEU A 23 -9.67 -13.21 18.25
C LEU A 23 -9.48 -11.71 18.04
N SER A 24 -8.46 -11.13 18.66
CA SER A 24 -8.01 -9.79 18.29
C SER A 24 -7.43 -9.90 16.88
N ALA A 25 -8.20 -9.47 15.88
CA ALA A 25 -7.64 -9.22 14.56
C ALA A 25 -6.51 -8.21 14.75
N GLN A 26 -5.28 -8.63 14.55
CA GLN A 26 -4.15 -7.69 14.49
C GLN A 26 -4.43 -6.79 13.30
N ILE A 27 -4.78 -5.54 13.59
CA ILE A 27 -4.83 -4.49 12.57
C ILE A 27 -3.38 -4.30 12.15
N VAL A 28 -3.03 -4.81 10.97
CA VAL A 28 -1.73 -4.55 10.34
C VAL A 28 -1.64 -3.04 10.16
N LYS A 29 -0.82 -2.39 10.96
CA LYS A 29 -0.57 -0.96 10.85
C LYS A 29 0.25 -0.74 9.59
N HIS A 30 -0.39 -0.26 8.52
CA HIS A 30 0.31 0.15 7.33
C HIS A 30 1.09 1.44 7.63
N ASP A 31 2.41 1.36 7.61
CA ASP A 31 3.25 2.56 7.68
C ASP A 31 3.07 3.35 6.39
N ARG A 32 2.45 4.52 6.49
CA ARG A 32 2.33 5.44 5.37
C ARG A 32 3.69 6.06 5.08
N LEU A 33 4.20 5.81 3.88
CA LEU A 33 5.42 6.44 3.41
C LEU A 33 5.18 7.93 3.15
N LEU A 34 4.00 8.29 2.62
CA LEU A 34 3.62 9.64 2.22
C LEU A 34 2.24 10.00 2.75
N SER A 35 2.10 11.29 3.12
CA SER A 35 0.83 11.96 3.40
C SER A 35 0.84 13.31 2.71
N PHE A 36 -0.30 13.74 2.17
CA PHE A 36 -0.44 14.99 1.41
C PHE A 36 -1.37 15.98 2.10
N GLU A 37 -1.52 15.88 3.43
CA GLU A 37 -2.41 16.74 4.20
C GLU A 37 -1.87 18.16 4.45
N SER A 38 -0.63 18.44 4.05
CA SER A 38 -0.07 19.80 4.03
C SER A 38 -0.54 20.55 2.78
N ALA A 39 -0.60 21.89 2.86
CA ALA A 39 -0.96 22.74 1.71
C ALA A 39 0.11 22.77 0.61
N GLU A 40 1.29 22.26 0.86
CA GLU A 40 2.42 22.30 -0.04
C GLU A 40 2.91 20.91 -0.41
N VAL A 41 3.41 20.77 -1.63
CA VAL A 41 4.10 19.55 -2.06
C VAL A 41 5.35 19.35 -1.19
N PRO A 42 5.51 18.16 -0.56
CA PRO A 42 6.68 17.91 0.29
C PRO A 42 8.00 18.16 -0.45
N SER A 43 8.98 18.78 0.22
CA SER A 43 10.26 19.19 -0.38
C SER A 43 11.11 18.03 -0.93
N PHE A 44 10.85 16.80 -0.46
CA PHE A 44 11.49 15.57 -0.97
C PHE A 44 10.82 15.03 -2.24
N ILE A 45 9.78 15.70 -2.76
CA ILE A 45 9.11 15.37 -4.03
C ILE A 45 9.44 16.46 -5.04
N SER A 46 9.96 16.07 -6.18
CA SER A 46 10.26 16.99 -7.29
C SER A 46 9.71 16.44 -8.60
N GLY A 47 9.38 17.35 -9.52
CA GLY A 47 8.90 17.02 -10.86
C GLY A 47 9.82 17.57 -11.93
N THR A 48 10.03 16.81 -12.99
CA THR A 48 10.68 17.26 -14.21
C THR A 48 9.63 17.39 -15.29
N ASN A 49 9.55 18.54 -15.96
CA ASN A 49 8.54 18.82 -16.99
C ASN A 49 7.10 18.50 -16.53
N SER A 50 6.80 18.81 -15.26
CA SER A 50 5.59 18.36 -14.55
C SER A 50 4.94 19.50 -13.78
N GLY A 51 3.59 19.51 -13.74
CA GLY A 51 2.82 20.31 -12.79
C GLY A 51 2.48 19.45 -11.57
N LEU A 52 3.04 19.79 -10.41
CA LEU A 52 2.72 19.17 -9.13
C LEU A 52 2.00 20.15 -8.21
N SER A 53 0.89 19.72 -7.61
CA SER A 53 0.15 20.52 -6.64
C SER A 53 -0.57 19.61 -5.64
N ILE A 54 -0.93 20.16 -4.49
CA ILE A 54 -1.85 19.50 -3.56
C ILE A 54 -3.28 19.83 -4.00
N SER A 55 -4.16 18.83 -3.98
CA SER A 55 -5.54 18.93 -4.44
C SER A 55 -6.51 18.29 -3.44
N ASP A 56 -7.67 18.93 -3.29
CA ASP A 56 -8.84 18.46 -2.53
C ASP A 56 -9.94 17.85 -3.43
N GLN A 57 -9.68 17.70 -4.73
CA GLN A 57 -10.68 17.20 -5.69
C GLN A 57 -10.87 15.67 -5.57
N HIS A 58 -9.77 14.92 -5.52
CA HIS A 58 -9.77 13.47 -5.43
C HIS A 58 -8.75 13.02 -4.38
N TYR A 59 -9.22 12.45 -3.29
CA TYR A 59 -8.38 11.88 -2.23
C TYR A 59 -8.92 10.53 -1.80
N LYS A 60 -8.03 9.62 -1.48
CA LYS A 60 -8.39 8.25 -1.06
C LYS A 60 -8.53 8.15 0.44
N ASP A 61 -7.74 8.94 1.16
CA ASP A 61 -7.68 8.96 2.61
C ASP A 61 -7.25 10.37 3.04
N GLY A 62 -7.78 10.85 4.17
CA GLY A 62 -7.60 12.24 4.56
C GLY A 62 -8.48 13.19 3.77
N THR A 63 -7.93 14.33 3.38
CA THR A 63 -8.65 15.42 2.69
C THR A 63 -7.95 15.93 1.43
N HIS A 64 -6.72 15.44 1.16
CA HIS A 64 -5.91 15.87 0.03
C HIS A 64 -5.16 14.73 -0.63
N SER A 65 -4.71 14.97 -1.87
CA SER A 65 -3.84 14.12 -2.65
C SER A 65 -2.80 14.93 -3.42
N LEU A 66 -1.78 14.26 -3.96
CA LEU A 66 -0.86 14.85 -4.91
C LEU A 66 -1.48 14.81 -6.30
N GLN A 67 -1.78 15.97 -6.87
CA GLN A 67 -2.18 16.13 -8.26
C GLN A 67 -0.92 16.20 -9.14
N TRP A 68 -0.88 15.39 -10.19
CA TRP A 68 0.20 15.41 -11.17
C TRP A 68 -0.34 15.63 -12.57
N LYS A 69 -0.01 16.80 -13.16
CA LYS A 69 -0.22 17.11 -14.58
C LYS A 69 1.07 16.81 -15.33
N PHE A 70 1.03 15.92 -16.28
CA PHE A 70 2.19 15.45 -17.01
C PHE A 70 2.08 15.61 -18.51
N GLN A 71 3.23 15.66 -19.16
CA GLN A 71 3.46 15.67 -20.60
C GLN A 71 4.41 14.51 -20.95
N PRO A 72 4.60 14.14 -22.23
CA PRO A 72 5.67 13.26 -22.64
C PRO A 72 7.02 13.66 -22.05
N GLY A 73 7.74 12.71 -21.48
CA GLY A 73 9.02 12.95 -20.80
C GLY A 73 8.93 13.54 -19.39
N SER A 74 7.72 13.71 -18.84
CA SER A 74 7.54 14.10 -17.43
C SER A 74 7.94 12.98 -16.48
N SER A 75 8.48 13.36 -15.32
CA SER A 75 8.71 12.42 -14.22
C SER A 75 8.52 13.08 -12.85
N ILE A 76 8.22 12.25 -11.86
CA ILE A 76 8.28 12.60 -10.44
C ILE A 76 9.45 11.82 -9.83
N THR A 77 10.17 12.50 -8.95
CA THR A 77 11.18 11.89 -8.07
C THR A 77 10.78 12.10 -6.62
N ILE A 78 10.81 11.03 -5.83
CA ILE A 78 10.56 11.02 -4.39
C ILE A 78 11.85 10.57 -3.72
N ASP A 79 12.55 11.52 -3.07
CA ASP A 79 13.78 11.27 -2.33
C ASP A 79 13.45 10.89 -0.89
N LYS A 80 13.33 9.60 -0.62
CA LYS A 80 12.98 9.10 0.70
C LYS A 80 13.44 7.65 0.89
N ASP A 81 13.97 7.35 2.07
CA ASP A 81 14.26 5.98 2.48
C ASP A 81 12.98 5.12 2.43
N LEU A 82 13.02 4.06 1.66
CA LEU A 82 11.87 3.19 1.42
C LEU A 82 11.69 2.14 2.52
N LYS A 83 12.64 2.01 3.44
CA LYS A 83 12.64 1.03 4.53
C LYS A 83 12.36 -0.41 4.05
N PHE A 84 12.82 -0.71 2.82
CA PHE A 84 12.72 -2.07 2.30
C PHE A 84 13.63 -2.99 3.09
N GLU A 85 13.08 -4.10 3.55
CA GLU A 85 13.81 -5.19 4.20
C GLU A 85 13.62 -6.46 3.38
N LYS A 86 14.72 -7.08 2.99
CA LYS A 86 14.68 -8.38 2.33
C LYS A 86 14.24 -9.44 3.34
N LYS A 87 13.16 -10.14 3.05
CA LYS A 87 12.66 -11.21 3.91
C LYS A 87 13.33 -12.55 3.57
N ASP A 88 13.67 -13.32 4.60
CA ASP A 88 14.14 -14.69 4.42
C ASP A 88 12.93 -15.58 4.01
N PRO A 89 12.92 -16.17 2.80
CA PRO A 89 11.83 -16.99 2.34
C PRO A 89 11.68 -18.30 3.14
N THR A 90 12.70 -18.68 3.92
CA THR A 90 12.69 -19.87 4.79
C THR A 90 12.26 -19.55 6.23
N GLY A 91 12.13 -18.27 6.56
CA GLY A 91 11.74 -17.78 7.88
C GLY A 91 10.27 -18.02 8.22
N VAL A 92 9.93 -17.84 9.50
CA VAL A 92 8.56 -17.95 10.01
C VAL A 92 7.67 -16.85 9.45
N ASP A 93 8.23 -15.67 9.17
CA ASP A 93 7.55 -14.51 8.57
C ASP A 93 7.62 -14.61 7.04
N LYS A 94 6.60 -15.25 6.47
CA LYS A 94 6.46 -15.40 5.00
C LYS A 94 5.88 -14.17 4.31
N TYR A 95 5.81 -13.03 4.98
CA TYR A 95 5.23 -11.81 4.42
C TYR A 95 6.30 -11.06 3.63
N LEU A 96 6.13 -11.03 2.32
CA LEU A 96 6.96 -10.24 1.42
C LEU A 96 6.70 -8.74 1.64
N SER A 97 7.73 -7.93 1.48
CA SER A 97 7.58 -6.47 1.47
C SER A 97 6.77 -6.04 0.25
N VAL A 98 5.76 -5.22 0.46
CA VAL A 98 4.81 -4.78 -0.57
C VAL A 98 4.81 -3.26 -0.67
N PHE A 99 4.93 -2.76 -1.90
CA PHE A 99 4.67 -1.37 -2.22
C PHE A 99 3.18 -1.19 -2.53
N VAL A 100 2.58 -0.14 -1.96
CA VAL A 100 1.17 0.19 -2.19
C VAL A 100 1.05 1.65 -2.61
N VAL A 101 0.33 1.89 -3.70
CA VAL A 101 -0.05 3.24 -4.13
C VAL A 101 -1.48 3.21 -4.67
N TRP A 102 -2.26 4.25 -4.35
CA TRP A 102 -3.56 4.51 -4.94
C TRP A 102 -3.43 5.65 -5.92
N ILE A 103 -4.01 5.46 -7.12
CA ILE A 103 -4.02 6.46 -8.18
C ILE A 103 -5.46 6.64 -8.65
N TYR A 104 -5.91 7.90 -8.72
CA TYR A 104 -7.13 8.28 -9.38
C TYR A 104 -6.83 8.77 -10.79
N ASN A 105 -7.55 8.25 -11.76
CA ASN A 105 -7.46 8.68 -13.15
C ASN A 105 -8.85 9.06 -13.67
N GLU A 106 -9.00 10.31 -14.11
CA GLU A 106 -10.25 10.82 -14.66
C GLU A 106 -10.49 10.33 -16.09
N LYS A 107 -9.42 10.24 -16.88
CA LYS A 107 -9.51 9.89 -18.31
C LYS A 107 -8.62 8.68 -18.60
N PRO A 108 -9.21 7.53 -19.02
CA PRO A 108 -8.42 6.36 -19.37
C PRO A 108 -7.36 6.68 -20.43
N ILE A 109 -6.14 6.21 -20.18
CA ILE A 109 -4.98 6.33 -21.07
C ILE A 109 -4.51 4.92 -21.39
N ALA A 110 -4.42 4.58 -22.68
CA ALA A 110 -4.06 3.22 -23.13
C ALA A 110 -2.58 2.83 -22.86
N GLN A 111 -1.79 3.74 -22.27
CA GLN A 111 -0.39 3.55 -21.97
C GLN A 111 -0.16 3.31 -20.48
N THR A 112 1.08 3.00 -20.13
CA THR A 112 1.53 2.75 -18.75
C THR A 112 2.47 3.84 -18.28
N MET A 113 2.46 4.11 -16.98
CA MET A 113 3.56 4.80 -16.30
C MET A 113 4.53 3.76 -15.73
N GLN A 114 5.77 4.16 -15.53
CA GLN A 114 6.82 3.31 -14.99
C GLN A 114 7.20 3.75 -13.59
N PHE A 115 7.14 2.83 -12.63
CA PHE A 115 7.69 3.00 -11.29
C PHE A 115 9.05 2.36 -11.21
N GLU A 116 10.05 3.09 -10.73
CA GLU A 116 11.42 2.63 -10.53
C GLU A 116 11.87 2.94 -9.11
N PHE A 117 12.51 1.99 -8.47
CA PHE A 117 13.04 2.09 -7.12
C PHE A 117 14.57 2.06 -7.19
N LEU A 118 15.19 3.11 -6.67
CA LEU A 118 16.61 3.34 -6.86
C LEU A 118 17.35 3.35 -5.52
N LYS A 119 18.61 2.91 -5.60
CA LYS A 119 19.62 3.06 -4.55
C LYS A 119 20.80 3.84 -5.15
N ASP A 120 21.13 4.98 -4.56
CA ASP A 120 22.24 5.83 -4.98
C ASP A 120 22.23 6.14 -6.49
N GLY A 121 21.04 6.41 -7.02
CA GLY A 121 20.83 6.75 -8.44
C GLY A 121 20.73 5.57 -9.40
N LYS A 122 21.01 4.34 -8.96
CA LYS A 122 20.90 3.11 -9.77
C LYS A 122 19.52 2.48 -9.56
N VAL A 123 18.85 2.11 -10.64
CA VAL A 123 17.59 1.37 -10.59
C VAL A 123 17.86 -0.06 -10.09
N CYS A 124 17.20 -0.45 -9.00
CA CYS A 124 17.25 -1.79 -8.44
C CYS A 124 16.07 -2.62 -8.94
N THR A 125 14.86 -2.06 -8.86
CA THR A 125 13.64 -2.77 -9.26
C THR A 125 12.60 -1.81 -9.82
N SER A 126 11.63 -2.32 -10.58
CA SER A 126 10.62 -1.51 -11.24
C SER A 126 9.36 -2.29 -11.59
N PHE A 127 8.25 -1.59 -11.80
CA PHE A 127 7.03 -2.16 -12.37
C PHE A 127 6.26 -1.14 -13.23
N PRO A 128 5.55 -1.59 -14.29
CA PRO A 128 4.64 -0.76 -15.06
C PRO A 128 3.26 -0.69 -14.38
N PHE A 129 2.62 0.49 -14.42
CA PHE A 129 1.26 0.69 -13.96
C PHE A 129 0.37 1.19 -15.08
N GLY A 130 -0.63 0.40 -15.47
CA GLY A 130 -1.54 0.74 -16.57
C GLY A 130 -2.55 1.81 -16.17
N LEU A 131 -2.74 2.82 -17.02
CA LEU A 131 -3.66 3.94 -16.82
C LEU A 131 -5.00 3.80 -17.58
N ASN A 132 -5.27 2.64 -18.17
CA ASN A 132 -6.53 2.39 -18.87
C ASN A 132 -7.68 2.07 -17.90
N PHE A 133 -8.03 3.04 -17.06
CA PHE A 133 -9.15 2.96 -16.11
C PHE A 133 -9.67 4.37 -15.78
N HIS A 134 -10.89 4.43 -15.26
CA HIS A 134 -11.50 5.61 -14.66
C HIS A 134 -11.72 5.38 -13.17
N GLY A 135 -11.49 6.41 -12.34
CA GLY A 135 -11.65 6.34 -10.89
C GLY A 135 -10.39 5.87 -10.16
N TRP A 136 -10.55 5.26 -8.98
CA TRP A 136 -9.46 4.80 -8.15
C TRP A 136 -8.98 3.40 -8.51
N ARG A 137 -7.67 3.24 -8.60
CA ARG A 137 -7.00 1.95 -8.73
C ARG A 137 -5.78 1.86 -7.82
N ALA A 138 -5.62 0.72 -7.15
CA ALA A 138 -4.44 0.42 -6.36
C ALA A 138 -3.43 -0.42 -7.15
N ALA A 139 -2.15 -0.14 -6.93
CA ALA A 139 -1.08 -1.12 -7.12
C ALA A 139 -0.72 -1.73 -5.76
N TRP A 140 -0.75 -3.04 -5.66
CA TRP A 140 -0.24 -3.85 -4.55
C TRP A 140 0.83 -4.76 -5.12
N VAL A 141 2.09 -4.35 -5.03
CA VAL A 141 3.18 -4.99 -5.75
C VAL A 141 4.26 -5.43 -4.77
N SER A 142 4.52 -6.74 -4.72
CA SER A 142 5.61 -7.27 -3.92
C SER A 142 6.95 -6.96 -4.60
N TYR A 143 7.89 -6.38 -3.85
CA TYR A 143 9.22 -6.05 -4.36
C TYR A 143 9.96 -7.26 -4.94
N GLU A 144 9.85 -8.41 -4.28
CA GLU A 144 10.64 -9.60 -4.63
C GLU A 144 9.94 -10.52 -5.64
N ARG A 145 8.60 -10.46 -5.71
CA ARG A 145 7.81 -11.38 -6.55
C ARG A 145 7.30 -10.75 -7.84
N ASP A 146 6.84 -9.49 -7.75
CA ASP A 146 6.00 -8.89 -8.80
C ASP A 146 6.75 -7.82 -9.60
N MET A 147 7.89 -7.33 -9.10
CA MET A 147 8.69 -6.32 -9.78
C MET A 147 9.79 -6.94 -10.64
N GLN A 148 10.20 -6.21 -11.67
CA GLN A 148 11.36 -6.54 -12.50
C GLN A 148 12.63 -6.04 -11.82
N GLY A 149 13.73 -6.81 -11.91
CA GLY A 149 15.01 -6.46 -11.29
C GLY A 149 15.20 -7.15 -9.94
N THR A 150 16.11 -6.62 -9.14
CA THR A 150 16.43 -7.17 -7.81
C THR A 150 16.34 -6.04 -6.78
N PRO A 151 15.38 -6.07 -5.86
CA PRO A 151 15.29 -5.07 -4.82
C PRO A 151 16.47 -5.18 -3.85
N GLU A 152 16.95 -4.04 -3.36
CA GLU A 152 18.08 -3.94 -2.44
C GLU A 152 17.70 -3.15 -1.20
N GLU A 153 18.21 -3.53 -0.04
CA GLU A 153 18.10 -2.73 1.17
C GLU A 153 18.83 -1.40 1.00
N GLY A 154 18.25 -0.33 1.56
CA GLY A 154 18.77 1.03 1.41
C GLY A 154 18.35 1.70 0.10
N MET A 155 17.36 1.19 -0.63
CA MET A 155 16.71 1.97 -1.68
C MET A 155 16.14 3.26 -1.09
N ASN A 156 16.51 4.39 -1.67
CA ASN A 156 16.27 5.72 -1.12
C ASN A 156 15.54 6.68 -2.07
N LYS A 157 15.07 6.18 -3.20
CA LYS A 157 14.42 7.01 -4.21
C LYS A 157 13.39 6.22 -5.02
N ILE A 158 12.25 6.86 -5.30
CA ILE A 158 11.29 6.40 -6.29
C ILE A 158 11.32 7.39 -7.46
N ARG A 159 11.41 6.89 -8.67
CA ARG A 159 11.16 7.66 -9.89
C ARG A 159 9.92 7.12 -10.58
N ILE A 160 9.00 8.02 -10.94
CA ILE A 160 7.77 7.69 -11.67
C ILE A 160 7.85 8.43 -13.00
N THR A 161 7.91 7.69 -14.10
CA THR A 161 7.94 8.25 -15.46
C THR A 161 6.55 8.20 -16.06
N ALA A 162 6.09 9.32 -16.59
CA ALA A 162 4.81 9.44 -17.27
C ALA A 162 4.77 8.64 -18.58
N PRO A 163 3.57 8.26 -19.06
CA PRO A 163 3.40 7.77 -20.41
C PRO A 163 3.74 8.85 -21.45
N ASP A 164 3.93 8.43 -22.71
CA ASP A 164 4.30 9.33 -23.83
C ASP A 164 3.07 10.07 -24.42
N VAL A 165 2.19 10.52 -23.53
CA VAL A 165 1.01 11.36 -23.82
C VAL A 165 0.75 12.27 -22.64
N PRO A 166 0.07 13.43 -22.85
CA PRO A 166 -0.32 14.29 -21.74
C PRO A 166 -1.44 13.66 -20.90
N GLY A 167 -1.46 14.00 -19.61
CA GLY A 167 -2.50 13.51 -18.71
C GLY A 167 -2.46 14.16 -17.33
N GLU A 168 -3.40 13.71 -16.50
CA GLU A 168 -3.56 14.17 -15.12
C GLU A 168 -4.02 13.01 -14.24
N ILE A 169 -3.40 12.86 -13.08
CA ILE A 169 -3.77 11.87 -12.05
C ILE A 169 -3.67 12.49 -10.66
N PHE A 170 -4.26 11.78 -9.68
CA PHE A 170 -4.24 12.14 -8.27
C PHE A 170 -3.79 10.97 -7.40
#